data_a1ffd1999403e1f39b0cd6b93ffcf802
#
_entry.id   a1ffd1999403e1f39b0cd6b93ffcf802
#
_cell.length_a   1.000
_cell.length_b   1.000
_cell.length_c   1.000
_cell.angle_alpha   90.00
_cell.angle_beta   90.00
_cell.angle_gamma   90.00
#
_symmetry.space_group_name_H-M   'P 1'
#
loop_
_entity.id
_entity.type
_entity.pdbx_description
1 polymer ?
#
loop_
_entity_poly.entity_id
_entity_poly.type
_entity_poly.pdbx_seq_one_letter_code
_entity_poly.pdbx_strand_id
1 'polypeptide(L)'
;MNPAMVLAQCIVGLVPWSSCIPFMIADMLGGFVGAVIAWLMYADEFKASEGVVDPIAQRNIFSTNPTTEGTNYARNFFCEAICTFVFISAILAAANRAGENVLMLAICVGLIVWAVGMGMGGITGFAMNQARDLGPRMAYQVLPIKHKADNNWKYGLLVPGIAPFIGAALAALFVHGFLGMF
;
A
#
# COMPACT_ATOMS: atom_id res chain seq x y z
N MET A 1 -0.30 -0.30 -9.27
CA MET A 1 -1.27 -1.23 -8.65
C MET A 1 -1.54 -0.79 -7.22
N ASN A 2 -2.73 -0.22 -6.96
CA ASN A 2 -3.09 0.32 -5.65
C ASN A 2 -4.60 0.55 -5.58
N PRO A 3 -5.39 -0.26 -4.88
CA PRO A 3 -6.83 -0.10 -4.74
C PRO A 3 -7.27 1.29 -4.25
N ALA A 4 -6.51 1.91 -3.34
CA ALA A 4 -6.81 3.26 -2.87
C ALA A 4 -6.63 4.30 -4.00
N MET A 5 -5.61 4.14 -4.85
CA MET A 5 -5.42 4.99 -6.04
C MET A 5 -6.54 4.78 -7.06
N VAL A 6 -6.96 3.54 -7.28
CA VAL A 6 -8.10 3.23 -8.18
C VAL A 6 -9.37 3.97 -7.71
N LEU A 7 -9.66 3.95 -6.40
CA LEU A 7 -10.78 4.71 -5.85
C LEU A 7 -10.66 6.21 -6.15
N ALA A 8 -9.49 6.80 -5.89
CA ALA A 8 -9.25 8.21 -6.15
C ALA A 8 -9.43 8.57 -7.64
N GLN A 9 -8.91 7.73 -8.54
CA GLN A 9 -9.06 7.90 -9.99
C GLN A 9 -10.52 7.81 -10.44
N CYS A 10 -11.33 6.94 -9.82
CA CYS A 10 -12.76 6.88 -10.09
C CYS A 10 -13.48 8.15 -9.63
N ILE A 11 -13.11 8.69 -8.46
CA ILE A 11 -13.73 9.91 -7.91
C ILE A 11 -13.43 11.12 -8.81
N VAL A 12 -12.21 11.26 -9.33
CA VAL A 12 -11.84 12.37 -10.23
C VAL A 12 -12.17 12.11 -11.72
N GLY A 13 -12.83 10.99 -12.04
CA GLY A 13 -13.29 10.69 -13.39
C GLY A 13 -12.24 10.14 -14.35
N LEU A 14 -11.02 9.80 -13.89
CA LEU A 14 -9.96 9.21 -14.72
C LEU A 14 -10.20 7.72 -15.03
N VAL A 15 -10.94 7.03 -14.19
CA VAL A 15 -11.32 5.62 -14.36
C VAL A 15 -12.82 5.49 -14.20
N PRO A 16 -13.52 4.79 -15.11
CA PRO A 16 -14.96 4.58 -14.97
C PRO A 16 -15.28 3.70 -13.76
N TRP A 17 -16.36 4.00 -13.06
CA TRP A 17 -16.78 3.26 -11.87
C TRP A 17 -17.02 1.77 -12.12
N SER A 18 -17.40 1.40 -13.34
CA SER A 18 -17.55 -0.01 -13.74
C SER A 18 -16.24 -0.80 -13.67
N SER A 19 -15.10 -0.13 -13.80
CA SER A 19 -13.76 -0.74 -13.72
C SER A 19 -13.18 -0.71 -12.30
N CYS A 20 -13.80 0.00 -11.37
CA CYS A 20 -13.27 0.20 -10.02
C CYS A 20 -13.01 -1.14 -9.31
N ILE A 21 -14.03 -1.96 -9.13
CA ILE A 21 -13.92 -3.24 -8.43
C ILE A 21 -13.05 -4.24 -9.20
N PRO A 22 -13.21 -4.43 -10.54
CA PRO A 22 -12.30 -5.30 -11.29
C PRO A 22 -10.82 -4.94 -11.12
N PHE A 23 -10.46 -3.65 -11.16
CA PHE A 23 -9.07 -3.23 -10.99
C PHE A 23 -8.57 -3.47 -9.57
N MET A 24 -9.38 -3.20 -8.54
CA MET A 24 -9.01 -3.49 -7.14
C MET A 24 -8.76 -4.99 -6.93
N ILE A 25 -9.61 -5.85 -7.49
CA ILE A 25 -9.43 -7.30 -7.41
C ILE A 25 -8.14 -7.73 -8.13
N ALA A 26 -7.89 -7.21 -9.33
CA ALA A 26 -6.67 -7.50 -10.07
C ALA A 26 -5.41 -7.04 -9.31
N ASP A 27 -5.46 -5.88 -8.68
CA ASP A 27 -4.38 -5.36 -7.85
C ASP A 27 -4.09 -6.28 -6.65
N MET A 28 -5.13 -6.74 -5.96
CA MET A 28 -5.00 -7.65 -4.82
C MET A 28 -4.43 -9.01 -5.23
N LEU A 29 -4.92 -9.58 -6.33
CA LEU A 29 -4.40 -10.83 -6.89
C LEU A 29 -2.95 -10.67 -7.33
N GLY A 30 -2.61 -9.56 -7.98
CA GLY A 30 -1.24 -9.23 -8.37
C GLY A 30 -0.28 -9.14 -7.17
N GLY A 31 -0.73 -8.50 -6.08
CA GLY A 31 0.03 -8.43 -4.83
C GLY A 31 0.26 -9.81 -4.20
N PHE A 32 -0.76 -10.66 -4.18
CA PHE A 32 -0.66 -12.03 -3.69
C PHE A 32 0.30 -12.86 -4.55
N VAL A 33 0.09 -12.92 -5.86
CA VAL A 33 0.92 -13.71 -6.79
C VAL A 33 2.37 -13.21 -6.79
N GLY A 34 2.57 -11.88 -6.78
CA GLY A 34 3.90 -11.29 -6.70
C GLY A 34 4.66 -11.70 -5.43
N ALA A 35 3.98 -11.77 -4.29
CA ALA A 35 4.58 -12.22 -3.04
C ALA A 35 4.94 -13.72 -3.08
N VAL A 36 4.11 -14.56 -3.71
CA VAL A 36 4.42 -15.98 -3.91
C VAL A 36 5.65 -16.15 -4.81
N ILE A 37 5.71 -15.42 -5.91
CA ILE A 37 6.87 -15.44 -6.83
C ILE A 37 8.13 -14.97 -6.10
N ALA A 38 8.06 -13.86 -5.37
CA ALA A 38 9.19 -13.37 -4.58
C ALA A 38 9.68 -14.40 -3.57
N TRP A 39 8.76 -15.06 -2.84
CA TRP A 39 9.12 -16.13 -1.92
C TRP A 39 9.81 -17.30 -2.62
N LEU A 40 9.34 -17.71 -3.80
CA LEU A 40 9.99 -18.78 -4.59
C LEU A 40 11.39 -18.38 -5.03
N MET A 41 11.61 -17.12 -5.43
CA MET A 41 12.93 -16.61 -5.82
C MET A 41 13.93 -16.61 -4.65
N TYR A 42 13.44 -16.38 -3.43
CA TYR A 42 14.24 -16.31 -2.21
C TYR A 42 14.08 -17.57 -1.32
N ALA A 43 13.68 -18.70 -1.90
CA ALA A 43 13.38 -19.92 -1.12
C ALA A 43 14.57 -20.43 -0.30
N ASP A 44 15.79 -20.34 -0.81
CA ASP A 44 16.99 -20.77 -0.12
C ASP A 44 17.33 -19.85 1.06
N GLU A 45 17.13 -18.54 0.92
CA GLU A 45 17.31 -17.56 1.98
C GLU A 45 16.27 -17.73 3.09
N PHE A 46 15.01 -17.99 2.72
CA PHE A 46 13.98 -18.32 3.70
C PHE A 46 14.33 -19.59 4.48
N LYS A 47 14.84 -20.61 3.80
CA LYS A 47 15.30 -21.85 4.45
C LYS A 47 16.51 -21.61 5.35
N ALA A 48 17.49 -20.84 4.90
CA ALA A 48 18.69 -20.52 5.69
C ALA A 48 18.36 -19.65 6.92
N SER A 49 17.30 -18.87 6.86
CA SER A 49 16.84 -18.01 7.97
C SER A 49 15.96 -18.71 9.00
N GLU A 50 15.58 -19.98 8.77
CA GLU A 50 14.73 -20.76 9.70
C GLU A 50 15.38 -20.86 11.09
N GLY A 51 14.67 -20.34 12.11
CA GLY A 51 15.14 -20.34 13.50
C GLY A 51 16.28 -19.36 13.82
N VAL A 52 16.72 -18.56 12.85
CA VAL A 52 17.79 -17.55 13.00
C VAL A 52 17.20 -16.13 13.01
N VAL A 53 16.28 -15.86 12.08
CA VAL A 53 15.65 -14.55 11.95
C VAL A 53 14.41 -14.47 12.83
N ASP A 54 14.20 -13.31 13.46
CA ASP A 54 12.99 -13.04 14.23
C ASP A 54 11.74 -13.23 13.33
N PRO A 55 10.77 -14.06 13.75
CA PRO A 55 9.54 -14.30 13.01
C PRO A 55 8.74 -13.02 12.68
N ILE A 56 8.82 -11.99 13.53
CA ILE A 56 8.18 -10.68 13.28
C ILE A 56 8.89 -9.97 12.13
N ALA A 57 10.23 -9.96 12.12
CA ALA A 57 11.01 -9.39 11.02
C ALA A 57 10.71 -10.11 9.69
N GLN A 58 10.59 -11.45 9.72
CA GLN A 58 10.20 -12.25 8.56
C GLN A 58 8.78 -11.89 8.04
N ARG A 59 7.80 -11.75 8.94
CA ARG A 59 6.44 -11.28 8.57
C ARG A 59 6.48 -9.89 7.92
N ASN A 60 7.32 -8.99 8.41
CA ASN A 60 7.42 -7.62 7.94
C ASN A 60 8.03 -7.50 6.53
N ILE A 61 8.59 -8.58 5.98
CA ILE A 61 8.93 -8.67 4.56
C ILE A 61 7.68 -8.63 3.68
N PHE A 62 6.60 -9.28 4.14
CA PHE A 62 5.35 -9.41 3.38
C PHE A 62 4.38 -8.24 3.62
N SER A 63 4.24 -7.79 4.87
CA SER A 63 3.18 -6.85 5.24
C SER A 63 3.67 -5.78 6.20
N THR A 64 3.00 -4.64 6.19
CA THR A 64 3.30 -3.54 7.10
C THR A 64 2.72 -3.82 8.48
N ASN A 65 3.41 -3.33 9.50
CA ASN A 65 3.00 -3.46 10.89
C ASN A 65 3.46 -2.21 11.66
N PRO A 66 2.86 -1.92 12.82
CA PRO A 66 3.32 -0.82 13.64
C PRO A 66 4.77 -1.06 14.08
N THR A 67 5.59 -0.04 14.05
CA THR A 67 7.01 -0.11 14.42
C THR A 67 7.18 -0.43 15.90
N THR A 68 6.21 -0.05 16.75
CA THR A 68 6.22 -0.30 18.18
C THR A 68 5.04 -1.18 18.55
N GLU A 69 5.30 -2.32 19.21
CA GLU A 69 4.25 -3.20 19.73
C GLU A 69 3.37 -2.47 20.77
N GLY A 70 2.09 -2.84 20.84
CA GLY A 70 1.13 -2.22 21.76
C GLY A 70 0.70 -0.82 21.36
N THR A 71 0.99 -0.38 20.15
CA THR A 71 0.64 0.97 19.67
C THR A 71 -0.85 1.19 19.51
N ASN A 72 -1.25 2.45 19.61
CA ASN A 72 -2.62 2.90 19.45
C ASN A 72 -3.07 2.77 17.99
N TYR A 73 -4.02 1.88 17.72
CA TYR A 73 -4.60 1.66 16.39
C TYR A 73 -5.17 2.94 15.76
N ALA A 74 -5.79 3.81 16.55
CA ALA A 74 -6.35 5.06 16.05
C ALA A 74 -5.25 5.99 15.52
N ARG A 75 -4.10 6.06 16.19
CA ARG A 75 -2.95 6.84 15.73
C ARG A 75 -2.38 6.28 14.44
N ASN A 76 -2.19 4.95 14.36
CA ASN A 76 -1.68 4.31 13.17
C ASN A 76 -2.63 4.46 11.98
N PHE A 77 -3.94 4.35 12.23
CA PHE A 77 -4.97 4.60 11.25
C PHE A 77 -4.92 6.03 10.71
N PHE A 78 -4.84 7.01 11.60
CA PHE A 78 -4.67 8.41 11.22
C PHE A 78 -3.39 8.63 10.40
N CYS A 79 -2.26 8.06 10.82
CA CYS A 79 -1.00 8.16 10.08
C CYS A 79 -1.13 7.59 8.66
N GLU A 80 -1.69 6.38 8.50
CA GLU A 80 -1.88 5.78 7.17
C GLU A 80 -2.85 6.59 6.30
N ALA A 81 -3.92 7.12 6.87
CA ALA A 81 -4.85 7.98 6.14
C ALA A 81 -4.17 9.27 5.64
N ILE A 82 -3.39 9.94 6.50
CA ILE A 82 -2.66 11.16 6.12
C ILE A 82 -1.54 10.86 5.12
N CYS A 83 -0.75 9.79 5.34
CA CYS A 83 0.28 9.38 4.38
C CYS A 83 -0.34 9.13 2.99
N THR A 84 -1.47 8.43 2.94
CA THR A 84 -2.17 8.15 1.69
C THR A 84 -2.75 9.42 1.07
N PHE A 85 -3.32 10.32 1.88
CA PHE A 85 -3.81 11.62 1.41
C PHE A 85 -2.69 12.41 0.72
N VAL A 86 -1.55 12.58 1.36
CA VAL A 86 -0.39 13.32 0.81
C VAL A 86 0.11 12.63 -0.47
N PHE A 87 0.29 11.32 -0.41
CA PHE A 87 0.77 10.49 -1.52
C PHE A 87 -0.12 10.62 -2.76
N ILE A 88 -1.42 10.40 -2.61
CA ILE A 88 -2.37 10.41 -3.74
C ILE A 88 -2.60 11.83 -4.25
N SER A 89 -2.69 12.83 -3.36
CA SER A 89 -2.79 14.23 -3.79
C SER A 89 -1.60 14.64 -4.66
N ALA A 90 -0.38 14.28 -4.25
CA ALA A 90 0.83 14.57 -5.02
C ALA A 90 0.84 13.87 -6.38
N ILE A 91 0.42 12.59 -6.45
CA ILE A 91 0.36 11.85 -7.73
C ILE A 91 -0.71 12.44 -8.65
N LEU A 92 -1.91 12.74 -8.16
CA LEU A 92 -2.96 13.34 -8.97
C LEU A 92 -2.53 14.73 -9.49
N ALA A 93 -1.90 15.56 -8.65
CA ALA A 93 -1.36 16.84 -9.07
C ALA A 93 -0.27 16.70 -10.12
N ALA A 94 0.64 15.73 -9.96
CA ALA A 94 1.67 15.42 -10.94
C ALA A 94 1.06 14.93 -12.26
N ALA A 95 0.03 14.08 -12.22
CA ALA A 95 -0.67 13.59 -13.40
C ALA A 95 -1.33 14.71 -14.17
N ASN A 96 -2.02 15.63 -13.47
CA ASN A 96 -2.63 16.80 -14.08
C ASN A 96 -1.60 17.71 -14.77
N ARG A 97 -0.43 17.90 -14.16
CA ARG A 97 0.66 18.73 -14.71
C ARG A 97 1.45 18.05 -15.83
N ALA A 98 1.64 16.75 -15.77
CA ALA A 98 2.37 16.00 -16.78
C ALA A 98 1.59 15.89 -18.10
N GLY A 99 0.25 15.95 -18.07
CA GLY A 99 -0.60 15.77 -19.24
C GLY A 99 -0.27 14.43 -19.92
N GLU A 100 0.07 14.47 -21.21
CA GLU A 100 0.42 13.27 -21.98
C GLU A 100 1.89 12.80 -21.81
N ASN A 101 2.71 13.50 -21.02
CA ASN A 101 4.10 13.14 -20.82
C ASN A 101 4.23 12.00 -19.78
N VAL A 102 4.03 10.77 -20.26
CA VAL A 102 4.07 9.55 -19.43
C VAL A 102 5.42 9.35 -18.75
N LEU A 103 6.53 9.68 -19.39
CA LEU A 103 7.87 9.54 -18.80
C LEU A 103 8.04 10.48 -17.61
N MET A 104 7.64 11.75 -17.77
CA MET A 104 7.69 12.73 -16.68
C MET A 104 6.82 12.27 -15.51
N LEU A 105 5.61 11.79 -15.78
CA LEU A 105 4.72 11.27 -14.75
C LEU A 105 5.35 10.09 -14.00
N ALA A 106 5.94 9.12 -14.72
CA ALA A 106 6.57 7.96 -14.11
C ALA A 106 7.72 8.36 -13.16
N ILE A 107 8.56 9.31 -13.57
CA ILE A 107 9.67 9.84 -12.75
C ILE A 107 9.09 10.54 -11.50
N CYS A 108 8.09 11.41 -11.68
CA CYS A 108 7.45 12.10 -10.55
C CYS A 108 6.84 11.11 -9.55
N VAL A 109 6.12 10.09 -10.02
CA VAL A 109 5.54 9.05 -9.15
C VAL A 109 6.63 8.33 -8.36
N GLY A 110 7.74 7.94 -9.00
CA GLY A 110 8.87 7.31 -8.31
C GLY A 110 9.46 8.20 -7.21
N LEU A 111 9.67 9.49 -7.49
CA LEU A 111 10.17 10.46 -6.51
C LEU A 111 9.19 10.71 -5.37
N ILE A 112 7.88 10.78 -5.67
CA ILE A 112 6.82 10.93 -4.65
C ILE A 112 6.80 9.72 -3.72
N VAL A 113 6.84 8.49 -4.27
CA VAL A 113 6.89 7.25 -3.47
C VAL A 113 8.10 7.28 -2.54
N TRP A 114 9.27 7.64 -3.08
CA TRP A 114 10.51 7.72 -2.31
C TRP A 114 10.42 8.77 -1.21
N ALA A 115 10.00 9.99 -1.53
CA ALA A 115 9.90 11.09 -0.56
C ALA A 115 8.91 10.79 0.57
N VAL A 116 7.71 10.28 0.23
CA VAL A 116 6.69 9.91 1.22
C VAL A 116 7.15 8.72 2.07
N GLY A 117 7.77 7.71 1.45
CA GLY A 117 8.33 6.56 2.15
C GLY A 117 9.39 6.96 3.17
N MET A 118 10.33 7.83 2.79
CA MET A 118 11.39 8.33 3.68
C MET A 118 10.86 9.25 4.77
N GLY A 119 9.91 10.13 4.44
CA GLY A 119 9.42 11.15 5.39
C GLY A 119 8.34 10.66 6.35
N MET A 120 7.50 9.71 5.94
CA MET A 120 6.29 9.33 6.67
C MET A 120 6.21 7.82 6.97
N GLY A 121 7.17 7.02 6.49
CA GLY A 121 7.13 5.56 6.60
C GLY A 121 7.45 4.99 7.97
N GLY A 122 8.08 5.77 8.85
CA GLY A 122 8.67 5.26 10.10
C GLY A 122 7.67 4.77 11.16
N ILE A 123 6.38 5.08 11.04
CA ILE A 123 5.37 4.76 12.07
C ILE A 123 4.67 3.43 11.77
N THR A 124 4.26 3.23 10.52
CA THR A 124 3.40 2.13 10.10
C THR A 124 4.01 1.25 9.02
N GLY A 125 5.18 1.62 8.49
CA GLY A 125 5.80 0.97 7.34
C GLY A 125 5.21 1.42 6.00
N PHE A 126 4.49 2.53 5.95
CA PHE A 126 3.85 3.17 4.77
C PHE A 126 3.13 2.15 3.85
N ALA A 127 2.01 1.63 4.31
CA ALA A 127 1.20 0.74 3.47
C ALA A 127 0.62 1.50 2.27
N MET A 128 -0.20 2.52 2.52
CA MET A 128 -0.86 3.39 1.53
C MET A 128 -1.54 2.66 0.37
N ASN A 129 -1.65 1.33 0.46
CA ASN A 129 -1.99 0.45 -0.66
C ASN A 129 -2.40 -0.93 -0.13
N GLN A 130 -3.64 -1.32 -0.32
CA GLN A 130 -4.15 -2.62 0.11
C GLN A 130 -3.46 -3.79 -0.60
N ALA A 131 -3.18 -3.65 -1.89
CA ALA A 131 -2.50 -4.71 -2.65
C ALA A 131 -1.05 -4.92 -2.19
N ARG A 132 -0.38 -3.86 -1.72
CA ARG A 132 0.97 -3.90 -1.16
C ARG A 132 1.01 -4.54 0.22
N ASP A 133 -0.10 -4.48 0.99
CA ASP A 133 -0.15 -5.06 2.33
C ASP A 133 -0.96 -6.36 2.37
N LEU A 134 -2.25 -6.31 2.05
CA LEU A 134 -3.16 -7.45 2.22
C LEU A 134 -2.87 -8.58 1.24
N GLY A 135 -2.43 -8.29 0.01
CA GLY A 135 -2.04 -9.32 -0.97
C GLY A 135 -0.90 -10.19 -0.43
N PRO A 136 0.27 -9.61 -0.11
CA PRO A 136 1.38 -10.36 0.48
C PRO A 136 1.08 -10.94 1.87
N ARG A 137 0.24 -10.30 2.67
CA ARG A 137 -0.23 -10.82 3.96
C ARG A 137 -1.00 -12.13 3.80
N MET A 138 -1.87 -12.22 2.77
CA MET A 138 -2.53 -13.48 2.40
C MET A 138 -1.51 -14.54 1.95
N ALA A 139 -0.52 -14.16 1.14
CA ALA A 139 0.54 -15.07 0.72
C ALA A 139 1.34 -15.60 1.93
N TYR A 140 1.76 -14.72 2.85
CA TYR A 140 2.41 -15.15 4.09
C TYR A 140 1.56 -16.14 4.90
N GLN A 141 0.24 -15.98 4.94
CA GLN A 141 -0.65 -16.91 5.64
C GLN A 141 -0.55 -18.34 5.07
N VAL A 142 -0.53 -18.49 3.75
CA VAL A 142 -0.64 -19.80 3.10
C VAL A 142 0.70 -20.44 2.74
N LEU A 143 1.77 -19.66 2.56
CA LEU A 143 3.09 -20.15 2.20
C LEU A 143 3.66 -21.09 3.28
N PRO A 144 4.40 -22.15 2.94
CA PRO A 144 4.95 -23.12 3.88
C PRO A 144 6.24 -22.60 4.55
N ILE A 145 6.16 -21.45 5.20
CA ILE A 145 7.26 -20.85 5.96
C ILE A 145 7.20 -21.40 7.38
N LYS A 146 8.31 -21.84 7.92
CA LYS A 146 8.39 -22.35 9.30
C LYS A 146 8.53 -21.21 10.31
N HIS A 147 8.11 -21.47 11.54
CA HIS A 147 8.22 -20.53 12.68
C HIS A 147 7.58 -19.15 12.41
N LYS A 148 6.46 -19.12 11.68
CA LYS A 148 5.74 -17.86 11.40
C LYS A 148 5.30 -17.15 12.67
N ALA A 149 5.43 -15.82 12.68
CA ALA A 149 4.71 -14.97 13.61
C ALA A 149 3.20 -14.94 13.27
N ASP A 150 2.39 -14.50 14.24
CA ASP A 150 0.98 -14.16 13.98
C ASP A 150 0.88 -13.14 12.84
N ASN A 151 -0.07 -13.34 11.94
CA ASN A 151 -0.22 -12.54 10.73
C ASN A 151 -0.80 -11.13 10.98
N ASN A 152 -1.19 -10.85 12.22
CA ASN A 152 -1.75 -9.57 12.66
C ASN A 152 -2.89 -9.06 11.76
N TRP A 153 -3.85 -9.95 11.45
CA TRP A 153 -4.98 -9.63 10.57
C TRP A 153 -5.84 -8.47 11.08
N LYS A 154 -6.01 -8.35 12.40
CA LYS A 154 -6.77 -7.23 12.98
C LYS A 154 -6.16 -5.88 12.59
N TYR A 155 -4.84 -5.76 12.67
CA TYR A 155 -4.14 -4.57 12.23
C TYR A 155 -4.24 -4.42 10.70
N GLY A 156 -3.96 -5.49 9.97
CA GLY A 156 -3.96 -5.49 8.50
C GLY A 156 -5.28 -5.03 7.90
N LEU A 157 -6.39 -5.53 8.41
CA LEU A 157 -7.72 -5.15 7.92
C LEU A 157 -8.11 -3.72 8.32
N LEU A 158 -7.81 -3.34 9.57
CA LEU A 158 -8.24 -2.04 10.09
C LEU A 158 -7.36 -0.89 9.56
N VAL A 159 -6.03 -1.02 9.66
CA VAL A 159 -5.13 0.09 9.34
C VAL A 159 -4.79 0.11 7.85
N PRO A 160 -3.97 -0.79 7.28
CA PRO A 160 -3.69 -0.75 5.85
C PRO A 160 -4.88 -1.12 4.96
N GLY A 161 -5.88 -1.82 5.49
CA GLY A 161 -7.09 -2.18 4.75
C GLY A 161 -8.04 -1.02 4.53
N ILE A 162 -8.31 -0.21 5.55
CA ILE A 162 -9.35 0.84 5.50
C ILE A 162 -8.75 2.25 5.38
N ALA A 163 -7.74 2.59 6.20
CA ALA A 163 -7.24 3.96 6.26
C ALA A 163 -6.79 4.55 4.91
N PRO A 164 -6.12 3.79 4.00
CA PRO A 164 -5.76 4.32 2.69
C PRO A 164 -6.96 4.70 1.82
N PHE A 165 -8.09 4.01 1.92
CA PHE A 165 -9.29 4.41 1.19
C PHE A 165 -9.83 5.77 1.64
N ILE A 166 -9.79 6.05 2.94
CA ILE A 166 -10.19 7.35 3.48
C ILE A 166 -9.23 8.43 3.01
N GLY A 167 -7.92 8.20 3.12
CA GLY A 167 -6.91 9.12 2.61
C GLY A 167 -7.06 9.40 1.12
N ALA A 168 -7.33 8.37 0.31
CA ALA A 168 -7.53 8.46 -1.12
C ALA A 168 -8.78 9.28 -1.50
N ALA A 169 -9.90 9.03 -0.82
CA ALA A 169 -11.14 9.77 -1.06
C ALA A 169 -10.97 11.26 -0.71
N LEU A 170 -10.34 11.56 0.44
CA LEU A 170 -10.03 12.93 0.82
C LEU A 170 -9.07 13.60 -0.17
N ALA A 171 -8.06 12.89 -0.67
CA ALA A 171 -7.12 13.39 -1.67
C ALA A 171 -7.82 13.72 -2.99
N ALA A 172 -8.69 12.84 -3.47
CA ALA A 172 -9.45 13.06 -4.69
C ALA A 172 -10.39 14.28 -4.56
N LEU A 173 -11.12 14.40 -3.45
CA LEU A 173 -11.98 15.53 -3.16
C LEU A 173 -11.18 16.83 -3.04
N PHE A 174 -10.03 16.81 -2.42
CA PHE A 174 -9.14 17.97 -2.29
C PHE A 174 -8.63 18.44 -3.65
N VAL A 175 -8.10 17.51 -4.46
CA VAL A 175 -7.51 17.84 -5.76
C VAL A 175 -8.58 18.29 -6.75
N HIS A 176 -9.71 17.59 -6.82
CA HIS A 176 -10.80 17.91 -7.72
C HIS A 176 -11.58 19.15 -7.26
N GLY A 177 -12.05 19.15 -6.01
CA GLY A 177 -12.95 20.19 -5.50
C GLY A 177 -12.26 21.47 -5.08
N PHE A 178 -11.08 21.40 -4.48
CA PHE A 178 -10.39 22.58 -3.94
C PHE A 178 -9.34 23.15 -4.91
N LEU A 179 -8.57 22.29 -5.58
CA LEU A 179 -7.55 22.72 -6.54
C LEU A 179 -8.10 22.89 -7.96
N GLY A 180 -9.33 22.46 -8.23
CA GLY A 180 -9.96 22.57 -9.55
C GLY A 180 -9.22 21.78 -10.64
N MET A 181 -8.59 20.66 -10.29
CA MET A 181 -7.91 19.75 -11.20
C MET A 181 -8.84 18.60 -11.59
N PHE A 182 -8.87 18.21 -12.88
CA PHE A 182 -9.77 17.18 -13.46
C PHE A 182 -11.23 17.59 -13.54
#